data_3008f7cfac39b3322a69b34b89995d00
#
_entry.id   3008f7cfac39b3322a69b34b89995d00
#
_cell.length_a   1.000
_cell.length_b   1.000
_cell.length_c   1.000
_cell.angle_alpha   90.00
_cell.angle_beta   90.00
_cell.angle_gamma   90.00
#
_symmetry.space_group_name_H-M   'P 1'
#
loop_
_entity.id
_entity.type
_entity.pdbx_description
1 polymer ?
#
loop_
_entity_poly.entity_id
_entity_poly.type
_entity_poly.pdbx_seq_one_letter_code
_entity_poly.pdbx_strand_id
1 'polypeptide(L)'
;MSENPQTTSPEPRSVLVTGANRGIGRAIAERFVANGDRVATIVRSGGAPDGVLALTGDVTDTASVDAAFAEVEAQHGPVEVLVANAGVTRDGLLMRMSDDDFQQVLDVNLTGVFRCVRRASKGMIRLRRGRIVMIGSVVGLYGNAGQVNYTATKAGLVGMARSVTRELGGRGITANVVAPGFIETQMTAELPQDRQDAYLSSIPAGRFGAVDEIAAAVEFLASPAAGYISGAVLPVDGGLGMGH
;
A
#
# COMPACT_ATOMS: atom_id res chain seq x y z
N MET A 1 -6.71 -46.29 -12.21
CA MET A 1 -5.71 -45.24 -12.55
C MET A 1 -6.38 -43.92 -12.34
N SER A 2 -6.16 -43.30 -11.19
CA SER A 2 -6.71 -41.96 -10.90
C SER A 2 -5.76 -40.93 -11.51
N GLU A 3 -6.28 -40.17 -12.47
CA GLU A 3 -5.58 -39.04 -13.04
C GLU A 3 -5.30 -38.01 -11.92
N ASN A 4 -4.03 -37.72 -11.76
CA ASN A 4 -3.53 -36.71 -10.84
C ASN A 4 -4.03 -35.32 -11.37
N PRO A 5 -4.80 -34.53 -10.65
CA PRO A 5 -5.19 -33.22 -11.14
C PRO A 5 -3.92 -32.39 -11.33
N GLN A 6 -3.64 -32.04 -12.59
CA GLN A 6 -2.57 -31.13 -12.95
C GLN A 6 -2.78 -29.85 -12.13
N THR A 7 -1.84 -29.55 -11.26
CA THR A 7 -1.72 -28.26 -10.60
C THR A 7 -1.37 -27.22 -11.66
N THR A 8 -2.40 -26.70 -12.33
CA THR A 8 -2.22 -25.52 -13.19
C THR A 8 -1.74 -24.40 -12.28
N SER A 9 -0.55 -23.89 -12.54
CA SER A 9 -0.09 -22.64 -11.90
C SER A 9 -1.20 -21.60 -12.04
N PRO A 10 -1.55 -20.88 -10.97
CA PRO A 10 -2.61 -19.86 -11.07
C PRO A 10 -2.25 -18.86 -12.17
N GLU A 11 -3.25 -18.47 -12.97
CA GLU A 11 -3.04 -17.46 -14.02
C GLU A 11 -2.44 -16.18 -13.42
N PRO A 12 -1.47 -15.53 -14.12
CA PRO A 12 -0.88 -14.28 -13.68
C PRO A 12 -1.95 -13.21 -13.43
N ARG A 13 -2.00 -12.66 -12.23
CA ARG A 13 -2.96 -11.59 -11.86
C ARG A 13 -2.46 -10.24 -12.35
N SER A 14 -3.38 -9.32 -12.62
CA SER A 14 -3.07 -7.92 -12.86
C SER A 14 -2.94 -7.19 -11.52
N VAL A 15 -1.72 -6.75 -11.19
CA VAL A 15 -1.35 -6.08 -9.94
C VAL A 15 -0.93 -4.65 -10.22
N LEU A 16 -1.52 -3.69 -9.51
CA LEU A 16 -1.13 -2.28 -9.58
C LEU A 16 -0.61 -1.82 -8.21
N VAL A 17 0.65 -1.38 -8.17
CA VAL A 17 1.29 -0.80 -6.98
C VAL A 17 1.55 0.68 -7.23
N THR A 18 0.98 1.60 -6.45
CA THR A 18 1.28 3.01 -6.61
C THR A 18 2.59 3.38 -5.91
N GLY A 19 3.47 4.13 -6.59
CA GLY A 19 4.73 4.59 -6.01
C GLY A 19 5.79 3.49 -5.83
N ALA A 20 5.94 2.57 -6.81
CA ALA A 20 6.88 1.45 -6.73
C ALA A 20 8.29 1.77 -7.28
N ASN A 21 8.67 3.03 -7.39
CA ASN A 21 10.01 3.41 -7.85
C ASN A 21 11.10 3.23 -6.78
N ARG A 22 10.75 3.12 -5.49
CA ARG A 22 11.70 2.95 -4.38
C ARG A 22 11.06 2.34 -3.13
N GLY A 23 11.90 1.95 -2.16
CA GLY A 23 11.51 1.56 -0.80
C GLY A 23 10.49 0.44 -0.77
N ILE A 24 9.48 0.57 0.09
CA ILE A 24 8.43 -0.44 0.32
C ILE A 24 7.68 -0.78 -0.97
N GLY A 25 7.27 0.25 -1.74
CA GLY A 25 6.53 0.01 -2.99
C GLY A 25 7.33 -0.79 -4.01
N ARG A 26 8.64 -0.54 -4.11
CA ARG A 26 9.56 -1.29 -4.98
C ARG A 26 9.65 -2.75 -4.56
N ALA A 27 9.91 -3.04 -3.29
CA ALA A 27 10.00 -4.40 -2.77
C ALA A 27 8.69 -5.18 -2.98
N ILE A 28 7.53 -4.52 -2.79
CA ILE A 28 6.23 -5.11 -3.08
C ILE A 28 6.10 -5.47 -4.57
N ALA A 29 6.45 -4.55 -5.47
CA ALA A 29 6.34 -4.80 -6.91
C ALA A 29 7.27 -5.93 -7.37
N GLU A 30 8.54 -5.92 -6.93
CA GLU A 30 9.52 -6.99 -7.20
C GLU A 30 9.03 -8.36 -6.72
N ARG A 31 8.41 -8.42 -5.54
CA ARG A 31 7.85 -9.65 -5.01
C ARG A 31 6.70 -10.20 -5.83
N PHE A 32 5.78 -9.36 -6.29
CA PHE A 32 4.70 -9.81 -7.19
C PHE A 32 5.22 -10.25 -8.57
N VAL A 33 6.25 -9.58 -9.12
CA VAL A 33 6.93 -10.04 -10.34
C VAL A 33 7.55 -11.42 -10.14
N ALA A 34 8.25 -11.64 -9.02
CA ALA A 34 8.85 -12.93 -8.69
C ALA A 34 7.81 -14.06 -8.56
N ASN A 35 6.59 -13.73 -8.18
CA ASN A 35 5.46 -14.67 -8.12
C ASN A 35 4.80 -14.95 -9.49
N GLY A 36 5.27 -14.29 -10.56
CA GLY A 36 4.73 -14.43 -11.91
C GLY A 36 3.51 -13.56 -12.20
N ASP A 37 3.15 -12.61 -11.34
CA ASP A 37 2.07 -11.66 -11.59
C ASP A 37 2.48 -10.60 -12.63
N ARG A 38 1.51 -10.04 -13.35
CA ARG A 38 1.67 -8.90 -14.27
C ARG A 38 1.56 -7.61 -13.45
N VAL A 39 2.70 -6.96 -13.22
CA VAL A 39 2.79 -5.83 -12.30
C VAL A 39 2.92 -4.51 -13.04
N ALA A 40 2.16 -3.52 -12.63
CA ALA A 40 2.26 -2.14 -13.08
C ALA A 40 2.45 -1.19 -11.89
N THR A 41 3.00 -0.01 -12.16
CA THR A 41 3.12 1.07 -11.18
C THR A 41 2.75 2.41 -11.76
N ILE A 42 2.12 3.26 -10.94
CA ILE A 42 1.94 4.69 -11.22
C ILE A 42 2.99 5.45 -10.41
N VAL A 43 3.85 6.20 -11.11
CA VAL A 43 4.90 7.03 -10.52
C VAL A 43 4.90 8.42 -11.16
N ARG A 44 5.21 9.47 -10.40
CA ARG A 44 5.33 10.84 -10.94
C ARG A 44 6.61 11.04 -11.73
N SER A 45 7.68 10.36 -11.31
CA SER A 45 9.00 10.42 -11.93
C SER A 45 9.84 9.22 -11.49
N GLY A 46 10.91 8.95 -12.20
CA GLY A 46 11.77 7.80 -11.94
C GLY A 46 11.32 6.54 -12.68
N GLY A 47 12.15 5.50 -12.59
CA GLY A 47 11.87 4.21 -13.20
C GLY A 47 11.08 3.27 -12.30
N ALA A 48 10.67 2.15 -12.86
CA ALA A 48 10.14 1.01 -12.14
C ALA A 48 11.20 -0.10 -12.02
N PRO A 49 11.01 -1.08 -11.13
CA PRO A 49 11.79 -2.31 -11.13
C PRO A 49 11.66 -3.07 -12.46
N ASP A 50 12.62 -3.95 -12.74
CA ASP A 50 12.57 -4.81 -13.92
C ASP A 50 11.29 -5.68 -13.90
N GLY A 51 10.68 -5.84 -15.07
CA GLY A 51 9.43 -6.60 -15.21
C GLY A 51 8.16 -5.85 -14.77
N VAL A 52 8.27 -4.59 -14.35
CA VAL A 52 7.12 -3.76 -13.95
C VAL A 52 6.79 -2.73 -15.02
N LEU A 53 5.55 -2.69 -15.48
CA LEU A 53 5.03 -1.66 -16.37
C LEU A 53 5.00 -0.31 -15.65
N ALA A 54 5.86 0.61 -16.07
CA ALA A 54 5.92 1.96 -15.50
C ALA A 54 4.98 2.92 -16.22
N LEU A 55 4.08 3.53 -15.45
CA LEU A 55 3.16 4.55 -15.95
C LEU A 55 3.43 5.87 -15.24
N THR A 56 3.66 6.92 -16.03
CA THR A 56 3.76 8.27 -15.45
C THR A 56 2.37 8.78 -15.10
N GLY A 57 2.18 9.17 -13.85
CA GLY A 57 0.88 9.68 -13.40
C GLY A 57 0.93 10.26 -11.99
N ASP A 58 -0.06 11.07 -11.67
CA ASP A 58 -0.25 11.66 -10.34
C ASP A 58 -1.55 11.19 -9.71
N VAL A 59 -1.45 10.58 -8.52
CA VAL A 59 -2.62 10.11 -7.78
C VAL A 59 -3.50 11.26 -7.28
N THR A 60 -3.01 12.48 -7.29
CA THR A 60 -3.78 13.68 -6.92
C THR A 60 -4.69 14.16 -8.05
N ASP A 61 -4.52 13.64 -9.27
CA ASP A 61 -5.36 13.98 -10.43
C ASP A 61 -6.19 12.76 -10.89
N THR A 62 -7.51 12.93 -10.92
CA THR A 62 -8.44 11.86 -11.34
C THR A 62 -8.24 11.44 -12.78
N ALA A 63 -7.99 12.39 -13.70
CA ALA A 63 -7.80 12.08 -15.11
C ALA A 63 -6.51 11.27 -15.33
N SER A 64 -5.44 11.63 -14.61
CA SER A 64 -4.17 10.90 -14.61
C SER A 64 -4.34 9.47 -14.09
N VAL A 65 -5.08 9.28 -12.98
CA VAL A 65 -5.39 7.94 -12.46
C VAL A 65 -6.20 7.13 -13.46
N ASP A 66 -7.26 7.71 -14.05
CA ASP A 66 -8.11 7.01 -15.02
C ASP A 66 -7.31 6.59 -16.26
N ALA A 67 -6.43 7.44 -16.78
CA ALA A 67 -5.57 7.13 -17.93
C ALA A 67 -4.59 6.00 -17.62
N ALA A 68 -3.93 6.05 -16.44
CA ALA A 68 -3.00 5.00 -16.04
C ALA A 68 -3.71 3.65 -15.86
N PHE A 69 -4.89 3.61 -15.25
CA PHE A 69 -5.66 2.37 -15.14
C PHE A 69 -6.11 1.84 -16.49
N ALA A 70 -6.50 2.70 -17.44
CA ALA A 70 -6.87 2.28 -18.78
C ALA A 70 -5.70 1.60 -19.50
N GLU A 71 -4.49 2.11 -19.34
CA GLU A 71 -3.27 1.53 -19.92
C GLU A 71 -2.93 0.18 -19.26
N VAL A 72 -3.01 0.07 -17.93
CA VAL A 72 -2.84 -1.23 -17.23
C VAL A 72 -3.86 -2.24 -17.73
N GLU A 73 -5.13 -1.84 -17.82
CA GLU A 73 -6.21 -2.73 -18.26
C GLU A 73 -6.05 -3.20 -19.73
N ALA A 74 -5.48 -2.34 -20.59
CA ALA A 74 -5.19 -2.70 -21.98
C ALA A 74 -4.06 -3.74 -22.10
N GLN A 75 -3.04 -3.68 -21.24
CA GLN A 75 -1.88 -4.55 -21.32
C GLN A 75 -2.00 -5.80 -20.41
N HIS A 76 -2.54 -5.65 -19.20
CA HIS A 76 -2.57 -6.70 -18.18
C HIS A 76 -3.98 -7.25 -17.91
N GLY A 77 -5.01 -6.64 -18.47
CA GLY A 77 -6.39 -6.90 -18.09
C GLY A 77 -6.81 -6.15 -16.81
N PRO A 78 -8.07 -6.33 -16.38
CA PRO A 78 -8.61 -5.62 -15.22
C PRO A 78 -7.75 -5.82 -13.97
N VAL A 79 -7.49 -4.74 -13.21
CA VAL A 79 -6.71 -4.79 -11.98
C VAL A 79 -7.41 -5.66 -10.94
N GLU A 80 -6.75 -6.74 -10.54
CA GLU A 80 -7.23 -7.70 -9.54
C GLU A 80 -6.65 -7.43 -8.15
N VAL A 81 -5.43 -6.88 -8.10
CA VAL A 81 -4.76 -6.50 -6.84
C VAL A 81 -4.35 -5.03 -6.95
N LEU A 82 -4.84 -4.21 -6.04
CA LEU A 82 -4.40 -2.83 -5.86
C LEU A 82 -3.60 -2.71 -4.57
N VAL A 83 -2.36 -2.25 -4.66
CA VAL A 83 -1.55 -1.83 -3.51
C VAL A 83 -1.41 -0.31 -3.55
N ALA A 84 -2.16 0.38 -2.69
CA ALA A 84 -2.11 1.83 -2.57
C ALA A 84 -0.98 2.23 -1.60
N ASN A 85 0.22 2.43 -2.17
CA ASN A 85 1.45 2.71 -1.41
C ASN A 85 1.94 4.16 -1.57
N ALA A 86 1.64 4.85 -2.67
CA ALA A 86 2.08 6.23 -2.87
C ALA A 86 1.77 7.12 -1.67
N GLY A 87 2.76 7.85 -1.21
CA GLY A 87 2.61 8.72 -0.05
C GLY A 87 3.76 9.71 0.10
N VAL A 88 3.47 10.79 0.83
CA VAL A 88 4.42 11.85 1.17
C VAL A 88 4.28 12.21 2.64
N THR A 89 5.33 12.83 3.20
CA THR A 89 5.31 13.48 4.51
C THR A 89 5.59 14.97 4.35
N ARG A 90 5.03 15.78 5.23
CA ARG A 90 5.34 17.19 5.44
C ARG A 90 5.29 17.43 6.95
N ASP A 91 6.38 17.07 7.61
CA ASP A 91 6.44 17.07 9.08
C ASP A 91 6.62 18.51 9.58
N GLY A 92 5.88 18.86 10.61
CA GLY A 92 5.92 20.17 11.25
C GLY A 92 5.10 20.18 12.52
N LEU A 93 5.53 20.95 13.53
CA LEU A 93 4.75 21.10 14.76
C LEU A 93 3.38 21.73 14.44
N LEU A 94 2.34 21.27 15.10
CA LEU A 94 0.95 21.68 14.87
C LEU A 94 0.78 23.19 14.69
N MET A 95 1.38 24.00 15.57
CA MET A 95 1.25 25.46 15.54
C MET A 95 2.01 26.14 14.38
N ARG A 96 2.85 25.42 13.65
CA ARG A 96 3.66 25.91 12.53
C ARG A 96 3.30 25.26 11.20
N MET A 97 2.44 24.25 11.22
CA MET A 97 2.00 23.55 10.01
C MET A 97 1.10 24.48 9.19
N SER A 98 1.43 24.67 7.93
CA SER A 98 0.58 25.43 7.01
C SER A 98 -0.61 24.59 6.54
N ASP A 99 -1.69 25.28 6.13
CA ASP A 99 -2.84 24.61 5.49
C ASP A 99 -2.40 23.87 4.21
N ASP A 100 -1.45 24.45 3.46
CA ASP A 100 -0.91 23.83 2.24
C ASP A 100 -0.18 22.53 2.53
N ASP A 101 0.68 22.46 3.58
CA ASP A 101 1.36 21.23 3.98
C ASP A 101 0.35 20.18 4.44
N PHE A 102 -0.67 20.60 5.19
CA PHE A 102 -1.73 19.69 5.62
C PHE A 102 -2.49 19.15 4.41
N GLN A 103 -2.97 20.03 3.53
CA GLN A 103 -3.76 19.65 2.36
C GLN A 103 -2.97 18.78 1.38
N GLN A 104 -1.69 19.08 1.14
CA GLN A 104 -0.85 18.28 0.24
C GLN A 104 -0.73 16.83 0.71
N VAL A 105 -0.58 16.61 2.03
CA VAL A 105 -0.49 15.24 2.58
C VAL A 105 -1.83 14.53 2.47
N LEU A 106 -2.96 15.24 2.71
CA LEU A 106 -4.30 14.68 2.51
C LEU A 106 -4.53 14.27 1.05
N ASP A 107 -4.17 15.14 0.11
CA ASP A 107 -4.44 14.91 -1.31
C ASP A 107 -3.71 13.68 -1.84
N VAL A 108 -2.46 13.46 -1.42
CA VAL A 108 -1.69 12.29 -1.86
C VAL A 108 -2.10 11.05 -1.07
N ASN A 109 -2.04 11.11 0.28
CA ASN A 109 -2.07 9.92 1.12
C ASN A 109 -3.48 9.40 1.39
N LEU A 110 -4.52 10.22 1.23
CA LEU A 110 -5.90 9.83 1.48
C LEU A 110 -6.76 9.97 0.23
N THR A 111 -6.85 11.15 -0.36
CA THR A 111 -7.69 11.39 -1.53
C THR A 111 -7.17 10.64 -2.76
N GLY A 112 -5.83 10.57 -2.93
CA GLY A 112 -5.19 9.80 -3.99
C GLY A 112 -5.46 8.30 -3.86
N VAL A 113 -5.38 7.76 -2.64
CA VAL A 113 -5.75 6.38 -2.36
C VAL A 113 -7.22 6.12 -2.70
N PHE A 114 -8.12 7.02 -2.27
CA PHE A 114 -9.54 6.94 -2.61
C PHE A 114 -9.77 6.90 -4.13
N ARG A 115 -9.08 7.74 -4.91
CA ARG A 115 -9.21 7.74 -6.37
C ARG A 115 -8.81 6.39 -6.97
N CYS A 116 -7.68 5.83 -6.53
CA CYS A 116 -7.20 4.52 -7.00
C CYS A 116 -8.17 3.39 -6.60
N VAL A 117 -8.63 3.36 -5.35
CA VAL A 117 -9.60 2.37 -4.85
C VAL A 117 -10.90 2.44 -5.65
N ARG A 118 -11.46 3.64 -5.82
CA ARG A 118 -12.68 3.85 -6.62
C ARG A 118 -12.52 3.38 -8.07
N ARG A 119 -11.36 3.64 -8.68
CA ARG A 119 -11.11 3.23 -10.07
C ARG A 119 -10.94 1.71 -10.19
N ALA A 120 -10.16 1.08 -9.31
CA ALA A 120 -9.96 -0.36 -9.28
C ALA A 120 -11.26 -1.13 -9.05
N SER A 121 -12.11 -0.63 -8.15
CA SER A 121 -13.37 -1.27 -7.79
C SER A 121 -14.28 -1.53 -8.99
N LYS A 122 -14.26 -0.68 -10.02
CA LYS A 122 -15.07 -0.86 -11.25
C LYS A 122 -14.76 -2.19 -11.95
N GLY A 123 -13.48 -2.55 -12.09
CA GLY A 123 -13.04 -3.83 -12.67
C GLY A 123 -13.31 -5.00 -11.73
N MET A 124 -12.93 -4.86 -10.44
CA MET A 124 -13.07 -5.90 -9.43
C MET A 124 -14.53 -6.34 -9.23
N ILE A 125 -15.49 -5.40 -9.25
CA ILE A 125 -16.94 -5.71 -9.16
C ILE A 125 -17.39 -6.60 -10.32
N ARG A 126 -16.94 -6.31 -11.54
CA ARG A 126 -17.25 -7.12 -12.73
C ARG A 126 -16.64 -8.52 -12.66
N LEU A 127 -15.39 -8.60 -12.19
CA LEU A 127 -14.69 -9.86 -11.98
C LEU A 127 -15.23 -10.68 -10.81
N ARG A 128 -16.00 -10.05 -9.89
CA ARG A 128 -16.43 -10.61 -8.61
C ARG A 128 -15.23 -11.15 -7.78
N ARG A 129 -14.09 -10.51 -7.90
CA ARG A 129 -12.88 -10.75 -7.12
C ARG A 129 -12.01 -9.50 -7.10
N GLY A 130 -11.32 -9.28 -6.00
CA GLY A 130 -10.37 -8.17 -5.87
C GLY A 130 -9.67 -8.18 -4.51
N ARG A 131 -8.48 -7.63 -4.49
CA ARG A 131 -7.67 -7.44 -3.28
C ARG A 131 -7.19 -6.00 -3.24
N ILE A 132 -7.58 -5.29 -2.21
CA ILE A 132 -7.14 -3.91 -1.97
C ILE A 132 -6.30 -3.90 -0.71
N VAL A 133 -5.03 -3.53 -0.83
CA VAL A 133 -4.11 -3.37 0.30
C VAL A 133 -3.63 -1.93 0.33
N MET A 134 -3.92 -1.23 1.40
CA MET A 134 -3.50 0.15 1.61
C MET A 134 -2.31 0.19 2.56
N ILE A 135 -1.25 0.90 2.21
CA ILE A 135 -0.09 1.06 3.08
C ILE A 135 -0.35 2.19 4.06
N GLY A 136 -0.69 1.79 5.27
CA GLY A 136 -0.88 2.66 6.42
C GLY A 136 0.43 3.08 7.08
N SER A 137 0.38 3.19 8.38
CA SER A 137 1.53 3.33 9.29
C SER A 137 1.05 3.09 10.71
N VAL A 138 1.92 2.59 11.58
CA VAL A 138 1.61 2.47 13.01
C VAL A 138 1.31 3.84 13.63
N VAL A 139 1.94 4.93 13.15
CA VAL A 139 1.63 6.27 13.64
C VAL A 139 0.17 6.69 13.36
N GLY A 140 -0.49 6.09 12.39
CA GLY A 140 -1.92 6.25 12.18
C GLY A 140 -2.79 5.65 13.30
N LEU A 141 -2.21 4.83 14.16
CA LEU A 141 -2.90 4.18 15.27
C LEU A 141 -2.66 4.92 16.61
N TYR A 142 -1.42 5.35 16.87
CA TYR A 142 -1.06 5.97 18.15
C TYR A 142 -0.65 7.46 18.07
N GLY A 143 -0.50 8.01 16.87
CA GLY A 143 -0.06 9.41 16.68
C GLY A 143 1.45 9.57 16.70
N ASN A 144 1.93 10.73 16.21
CA ASN A 144 3.32 11.13 16.36
C ASN A 144 3.42 12.67 16.36
N ALA A 145 4.24 13.21 17.24
CA ALA A 145 4.48 14.65 17.30
C ALA A 145 5.07 15.16 15.99
N GLY A 146 4.52 16.27 15.46
CA GLY A 146 4.94 16.85 14.19
C GLY A 146 4.34 16.19 12.94
N GLN A 147 3.46 15.21 13.08
CA GLN A 147 2.87 14.46 11.95
C GLN A 147 1.34 14.45 11.98
N VAL A 148 0.69 15.52 12.42
CA VAL A 148 -0.77 15.55 12.52
C VAL A 148 -1.47 15.29 11.17
N ASN A 149 -0.94 15.86 10.07
CA ASN A 149 -1.40 15.63 8.70
C ASN A 149 -1.22 14.16 8.28
N TYR A 150 -0.02 13.64 8.42
CA TYR A 150 0.32 12.26 8.04
C TYR A 150 -0.49 11.24 8.85
N THR A 151 -0.51 11.41 10.18
CA THR A 151 -1.30 10.57 11.10
C THR A 151 -2.78 10.55 10.74
N ALA A 152 -3.37 11.73 10.50
CA ALA A 152 -4.78 11.84 10.10
C ALA A 152 -5.07 11.05 8.81
N THR A 153 -4.16 11.13 7.81
CA THR A 153 -4.34 10.38 6.56
C THR A 153 -4.26 8.89 6.78
N LYS A 154 -3.25 8.43 7.55
CA LYS A 154 -3.03 6.99 7.78
C LYS A 154 -4.14 6.37 8.66
N ALA A 155 -4.66 7.10 9.62
CA ALA A 155 -5.87 6.73 10.37
C ALA A 155 -7.12 6.66 9.45
N GLY A 156 -7.27 7.62 8.53
CA GLY A 156 -8.38 7.65 7.57
C GLY A 156 -8.44 6.42 6.66
N LEU A 157 -7.30 5.80 6.33
CA LEU A 157 -7.27 4.56 5.53
C LEU A 157 -7.96 3.40 6.25
N VAL A 158 -7.93 3.35 7.57
CA VAL A 158 -8.62 2.32 8.36
C VAL A 158 -10.14 2.43 8.16
N GLY A 159 -10.67 3.65 8.26
CA GLY A 159 -12.08 3.91 7.99
C GLY A 159 -12.45 3.55 6.55
N MET A 160 -11.60 3.90 5.59
CA MET A 160 -11.80 3.57 4.16
C MET A 160 -11.84 2.05 3.94
N ALA A 161 -10.88 1.29 4.49
CA ALA A 161 -10.82 -0.17 4.36
C ALA A 161 -12.11 -0.82 4.89
N ARG A 162 -12.56 -0.39 6.06
CA ARG A 162 -13.79 -0.92 6.69
C ARG A 162 -15.05 -0.60 5.88
N SER A 163 -15.15 0.61 5.32
CA SER A 163 -16.29 1.01 4.49
C SER A 163 -16.32 0.22 3.17
N VAL A 164 -15.18 0.11 2.47
CA VAL A 164 -15.03 -0.69 1.26
C VAL A 164 -15.38 -2.16 1.50
N THR A 165 -14.95 -2.72 2.63
CA THR A 165 -15.29 -4.09 3.04
C THR A 165 -16.81 -4.28 3.17
N ARG A 166 -17.51 -3.35 3.81
CA ARG A 166 -18.97 -3.43 3.98
C ARG A 166 -19.70 -3.30 2.65
N GLU A 167 -19.23 -2.45 1.77
CA GLU A 167 -19.86 -2.16 0.48
C GLU A 167 -19.57 -3.25 -0.56
N LEU A 168 -18.34 -3.77 -0.62
CA LEU A 168 -17.88 -4.63 -1.71
C LEU A 168 -17.58 -6.09 -1.30
N GLY A 169 -17.65 -6.43 -0.01
CA GLY A 169 -17.36 -7.78 0.47
C GLY A 169 -18.22 -8.86 -0.19
N GLY A 170 -19.51 -8.59 -0.41
CA GLY A 170 -20.43 -9.49 -1.13
C GLY A 170 -20.07 -9.72 -2.62
N ARG A 171 -19.09 -9.00 -3.14
CA ARG A 171 -18.54 -9.15 -4.49
C ARG A 171 -17.20 -9.89 -4.52
N GLY A 172 -16.77 -10.52 -3.41
CA GLY A 172 -15.50 -11.23 -3.31
C GLY A 172 -14.28 -10.31 -3.25
N ILE A 173 -14.48 -9.03 -2.86
CA ILE A 173 -13.43 -8.03 -2.75
C ILE A 173 -13.08 -7.84 -1.28
N THR A 174 -11.79 -7.92 -0.95
CA THR A 174 -11.28 -7.60 0.39
C THR A 174 -10.51 -6.27 0.35
N ALA A 175 -10.55 -5.53 1.47
CA ALA A 175 -9.81 -4.30 1.64
C ALA A 175 -9.17 -4.26 3.03
N ASN A 176 -7.85 -4.17 3.09
CA ASN A 176 -7.07 -4.21 4.33
C ASN A 176 -6.00 -3.11 4.36
N VAL A 177 -5.51 -2.81 5.55
CA VAL A 177 -4.40 -1.90 5.78
C VAL A 177 -3.21 -2.69 6.33
N VAL A 178 -2.04 -2.56 5.70
CA VAL A 178 -0.76 -2.93 6.31
C VAL A 178 -0.21 -1.67 6.98
N ALA A 179 0.16 -1.75 8.24
CA ALA A 179 0.67 -0.63 9.01
C ALA A 179 2.15 -0.87 9.38
N PRO A 180 3.11 -0.41 8.54
CA PRO A 180 4.53 -0.51 8.84
C PRO A 180 4.91 0.29 10.08
N GLY A 181 5.88 -0.24 10.86
CA GLY A 181 6.65 0.51 11.83
C GLY A 181 7.82 1.26 11.20
N PHE A 182 8.94 1.32 11.89
CA PHE A 182 10.20 1.86 11.33
C PHE A 182 10.86 0.80 10.44
N ILE A 183 10.96 1.13 9.14
CA ILE A 183 11.49 0.23 8.10
C ILE A 183 12.80 0.80 7.56
N GLU A 184 13.79 -0.06 7.36
CA GLU A 184 15.06 0.30 6.73
C GLU A 184 14.82 0.78 5.30
N THR A 185 15.03 2.07 5.07
CA THR A 185 14.94 2.74 3.78
C THR A 185 16.03 3.80 3.73
N GLN A 186 16.25 4.41 2.57
CA GLN A 186 17.13 5.58 2.49
C GLN A 186 16.76 6.67 3.50
N MET A 187 15.48 6.86 3.76
CA MET A 187 14.98 7.88 4.68
C MET A 187 15.38 7.60 6.14
N THR A 188 15.37 6.35 6.57
CA THR A 188 15.79 5.97 7.93
C THR A 188 17.31 5.92 8.08
N ALA A 189 18.05 5.59 7.02
CA ALA A 189 19.50 5.59 7.00
C ALA A 189 20.12 7.01 7.11
N GLU A 190 19.39 8.04 6.68
CA GLU A 190 19.81 9.44 6.74
C GLU A 190 19.53 10.10 8.11
N LEU A 191 18.87 9.41 9.03
CA LEU A 191 18.59 9.93 10.37
C LEU A 191 19.89 10.01 11.22
N PRO A 192 20.04 11.05 12.05
CA PRO A 192 21.12 11.11 13.05
C PRO A 192 21.12 9.88 13.97
N GLN A 193 22.31 9.43 14.39
CA GLN A 193 22.48 8.19 15.16
C GLN A 193 21.67 8.19 16.47
N ASP A 194 21.65 9.32 17.18
CA ASP A 194 20.90 9.50 18.42
C ASP A 194 19.38 9.26 18.22
N ARG A 195 18.85 9.66 17.07
CA ARG A 195 17.45 9.39 16.72
C ARG A 195 17.22 7.94 16.34
N GLN A 196 18.16 7.32 15.61
CA GLN A 196 18.07 5.90 15.30
C GLN A 196 18.07 5.07 16.59
N ASP A 197 18.95 5.36 17.53
CA ASP A 197 19.03 4.67 18.84
C ASP A 197 17.74 4.86 19.67
N ALA A 198 17.17 6.06 19.67
CA ALA A 198 15.90 6.34 20.33
C ALA A 198 14.75 5.54 19.74
N TYR A 199 14.68 5.41 18.41
CA TYR A 199 13.66 4.57 17.76
C TYR A 199 13.89 3.09 18.04
N LEU A 200 15.12 2.60 17.92
CA LEU A 200 15.46 1.20 18.20
C LEU A 200 15.08 0.79 19.64
N SER A 201 15.30 1.67 20.61
CA SER A 201 14.97 1.40 22.01
C SER A 201 13.45 1.29 22.25
N SER A 202 12.64 1.86 21.36
CA SER A 202 11.16 1.81 21.44
C SER A 202 10.55 0.58 20.75
N ILE A 203 11.32 -0.12 19.92
CA ILE A 203 10.84 -1.29 19.16
C ILE A 203 11.14 -2.56 19.98
N PRO A 204 10.13 -3.32 20.42
CA PRO A 204 10.35 -4.57 21.17
C PRO A 204 11.23 -5.59 20.46
N ALA A 205 11.17 -5.67 19.11
CA ALA A 205 12.02 -6.54 18.32
C ALA A 205 13.50 -6.08 18.25
N GLY A 206 13.84 -4.89 18.78
CA GLY A 206 15.21 -4.35 18.87
C GLY A 206 15.89 -4.04 17.53
N ARG A 207 15.12 -3.97 16.44
CA ARG A 207 15.63 -3.67 15.10
C ARG A 207 14.59 -2.95 14.26
N PHE A 208 15.03 -2.28 13.21
CA PHE A 208 14.12 -1.85 12.14
C PHE A 208 13.63 -3.05 11.33
N GLY A 209 12.46 -2.93 10.74
CA GLY A 209 11.94 -3.92 9.79
C GLY A 209 12.58 -3.76 8.41
N ALA A 210 12.68 -4.85 7.66
CA ALA A 210 13.09 -4.82 6.26
C ALA A 210 11.88 -4.54 5.35
N VAL A 211 12.13 -3.93 4.18
CA VAL A 211 11.07 -3.71 3.18
C VAL A 211 10.42 -5.02 2.72
N ASP A 212 11.18 -6.11 2.71
CA ASP A 212 10.71 -7.45 2.34
C ASP A 212 9.69 -8.02 3.34
N GLU A 213 9.77 -7.64 4.62
CA GLU A 213 8.79 -8.06 5.64
C GLU A 213 7.42 -7.42 5.36
N ILE A 214 7.44 -6.15 4.90
CA ILE A 214 6.21 -5.48 4.46
C ILE A 214 5.67 -6.12 3.17
N ALA A 215 6.55 -6.40 2.20
CA ALA A 215 6.16 -7.03 0.95
C ALA A 215 5.53 -8.42 1.18
N ALA A 216 6.06 -9.21 2.12
CA ALA A 216 5.50 -10.50 2.50
C ALA A 216 4.09 -10.38 3.12
N ALA A 217 3.86 -9.40 3.99
CA ALA A 217 2.55 -9.15 4.58
C ALA A 217 1.51 -8.72 3.53
N VAL A 218 1.93 -7.86 2.58
CA VAL A 218 1.09 -7.41 1.46
C VAL A 218 0.73 -8.58 0.54
N GLU A 219 1.71 -9.41 0.18
CA GLU A 219 1.49 -10.62 -0.62
C GLU A 219 0.49 -11.56 0.03
N PHE A 220 0.66 -11.83 1.34
CA PHE A 220 -0.28 -12.66 2.09
C PHE A 220 -1.71 -12.11 2.01
N LEU A 221 -1.91 -10.81 2.30
CA LEU A 221 -3.25 -10.20 2.23
C LEU A 221 -3.83 -10.15 0.81
N ALA A 222 -2.99 -10.15 -0.21
CA ALA A 222 -3.38 -10.22 -1.61
C ALA A 222 -3.62 -11.67 -2.10
N SER A 223 -3.29 -12.68 -1.30
CA SER A 223 -3.42 -14.10 -1.66
C SER A 223 -4.85 -14.62 -1.50
N PRO A 224 -5.19 -15.76 -2.12
CA PRO A 224 -6.43 -16.47 -1.85
C PRO A 224 -6.58 -16.90 -0.38
N ALA A 225 -5.48 -17.23 0.30
CA ALA A 225 -5.48 -17.67 1.71
C ALA A 225 -6.04 -16.60 2.66
N ALA A 226 -5.90 -15.31 2.31
CA ALA A 226 -6.44 -14.19 3.07
C ALA A 226 -7.88 -13.80 2.64
N GLY A 227 -8.58 -14.66 1.89
CA GLY A 227 -9.89 -14.33 1.32
C GLY A 227 -11.00 -14.01 2.33
N TYR A 228 -10.82 -14.38 3.60
CA TYR A 228 -11.76 -14.06 4.68
C TYR A 228 -11.26 -12.93 5.61
N ILE A 229 -10.09 -12.35 5.30
CA ILE A 229 -9.52 -11.20 6.01
C ILE A 229 -9.92 -9.93 5.26
N SER A 230 -10.78 -9.11 5.85
CA SER A 230 -11.22 -7.84 5.26
C SER A 230 -11.57 -6.82 6.33
N GLY A 231 -11.22 -5.55 6.11
CA GLY A 231 -11.37 -4.47 7.08
C GLY A 231 -10.32 -4.51 8.20
N ALA A 232 -9.32 -5.37 8.08
CA ALA A 232 -8.27 -5.54 9.08
C ALA A 232 -7.18 -4.46 8.94
N VAL A 233 -6.52 -4.19 10.07
CA VAL A 233 -5.24 -3.48 10.13
C VAL A 233 -4.21 -4.50 10.58
N LEU A 234 -3.18 -4.72 9.78
CA LEU A 234 -2.07 -5.62 10.08
C LEU A 234 -0.82 -4.79 10.39
N PRO A 235 -0.46 -4.59 11.67
CA PRO A 235 0.81 -3.99 12.03
C PRO A 235 1.97 -4.90 11.64
N VAL A 236 3.02 -4.32 11.02
CA VAL A 236 4.28 -4.98 10.71
C VAL A 236 5.38 -4.05 11.22
N ASP A 237 5.61 -4.10 12.53
CA ASP A 237 6.24 -3.01 13.27
C ASP A 237 7.18 -3.47 14.40
N GLY A 238 7.45 -4.77 14.50
CA GLY A 238 8.29 -5.32 15.56
C GLY A 238 7.71 -5.15 16.98
N GLY A 239 6.38 -4.95 17.08
CA GLY A 239 5.67 -4.76 18.34
C GLY A 239 5.59 -3.29 18.80
N LEU A 240 6.04 -2.33 17.99
CA LEU A 240 6.05 -0.90 18.34
C LEU A 240 4.65 -0.36 18.70
N GLY A 241 3.63 -0.77 17.95
CA GLY A 241 2.25 -0.32 18.11
C GLY A 241 1.35 -1.28 18.90
N MET A 242 1.89 -2.18 19.73
CA MET A 242 1.07 -3.09 20.53
C MET A 242 0.09 -2.35 21.43
N GLY A 243 -1.14 -2.87 21.52
CA GLY A 243 -2.16 -2.36 22.46
C GLY A 243 -3.10 -1.31 21.88
N HIS A 244 -3.19 -1.20 20.56
CA HIS A 244 -4.10 -0.30 19.84
C HIS A 244 -5.16 -1.02 19.03
#